data_5decd0817a09322252290cb751fae6ee
#
_entry.id   5decd0817a09322252290cb751fae6ee
#
_cell.length_a   1.000
_cell.length_b   1.000
_cell.length_c   1.000
_cell.angle_alpha   90.00
_cell.angle_beta   90.00
_cell.angle_gamma   90.00
#
_symmetry.space_group_name_H-M   'P 1'
#
loop_
_entity.id
_entity.type
_entity.pdbx_description
1 polymer ?
#
loop_
_entity_poly.entity_id
_entity_poly.type
_entity_poly.pdbx_seq_one_letter_code
_entity_poly.pdbx_strand_id
1 'polypeptide(L)'
;DWLEMPKYGADGSVIDISLTTVKVQNWDKTITTIPSYALISDSFKNWKGMQESGGRRIKRSILIDATSVHFLTEEEKQALKKAQLLEPYLVEKEQEISSYNQQKHWDLACRINGRRLTNIGSFRAYLERYLRTHPNIHQDMTLMVRQLAPTHDGISLEVYCFTSTTVWVEYERIQSDIFDHIYAVLPEFDLRVSQAPTGNDFRALRD
;
A
#
# COMPACT_ATOMS: atom_id res chain seq x y z
N ASP A 1 4.30 -18.06 -22.54
CA ASP A 1 4.76 -17.12 -21.51
C ASP A 1 4.16 -15.74 -21.77
N TRP A 2 3.92 -14.97 -20.71
CA TRP A 2 3.58 -13.56 -20.79
C TRP A 2 4.86 -12.73 -20.87
N LEU A 3 4.96 -11.92 -21.95
CA LEU A 3 6.08 -11.04 -22.23
C LEU A 3 5.58 -9.59 -22.32
N GLU A 4 6.31 -8.69 -21.67
CA GLU A 4 6.10 -7.23 -21.76
C GLU A 4 7.35 -6.57 -22.34
N MET A 5 7.19 -5.89 -23.48
CA MET A 5 8.26 -5.21 -24.19
C MET A 5 7.75 -3.85 -24.73
N PRO A 6 7.75 -2.81 -23.88
CA PRO A 6 7.11 -1.52 -24.18
C PRO A 6 7.64 -0.86 -25.45
N LYS A 7 8.94 -0.99 -25.74
CA LYS A 7 9.59 -0.45 -26.93
C LYS A 7 8.91 -0.90 -28.23
N TYR A 8 8.31 -2.10 -28.23
CA TYR A 8 7.64 -2.69 -29.38
C TYR A 8 6.11 -2.71 -29.23
N GLY A 9 5.59 -2.10 -28.16
CA GLY A 9 4.14 -2.11 -27.90
C GLY A 9 3.59 -3.53 -27.63
N ALA A 10 4.42 -4.42 -27.09
CA ALA A 10 4.02 -5.79 -26.79
C ALA A 10 3.81 -5.94 -25.28
N ASP A 11 2.60 -6.40 -24.91
CA ASP A 11 2.24 -6.80 -23.54
C ASP A 11 1.17 -7.90 -23.62
N GLY A 12 1.59 -9.15 -23.53
CA GLY A 12 0.67 -10.28 -23.68
C GLY A 12 1.36 -11.63 -23.80
N SER A 13 0.62 -12.61 -24.29
CA SER A 13 1.07 -13.98 -24.42
C SER A 13 1.83 -14.22 -25.73
N VAL A 14 2.99 -14.83 -25.64
CA VAL A 14 3.71 -15.33 -26.82
C VAL A 14 2.91 -16.48 -27.44
N ILE A 15 2.50 -16.31 -28.71
CA ILE A 15 1.69 -17.28 -29.45
C ILE A 15 2.46 -18.02 -30.54
N ASP A 16 3.55 -17.42 -31.04
CA ASP A 16 4.39 -18.03 -32.08
C ASP A 16 5.83 -17.55 -31.99
N ILE A 17 6.78 -18.45 -32.18
CA ILE A 17 8.21 -18.14 -32.24
C ILE A 17 8.79 -18.79 -33.51
N SER A 18 9.24 -17.94 -34.43
CA SER A 18 9.95 -18.38 -35.62
C SER A 18 11.43 -17.98 -35.60
N LEU A 19 12.17 -18.34 -36.60
CA LEU A 19 13.59 -17.99 -36.70
C LEU A 19 13.84 -16.48 -36.70
N THR A 20 12.96 -15.70 -37.30
CA THR A 20 13.13 -14.26 -37.50
C THR A 20 12.18 -13.39 -36.71
N THR A 21 11.07 -13.94 -36.20
CA THR A 21 10.01 -13.16 -35.52
C THR A 21 9.39 -13.93 -34.35
N VAL A 22 8.95 -13.17 -33.36
CA VAL A 22 8.12 -13.63 -32.25
C VAL A 22 6.80 -12.87 -32.29
N LYS A 23 5.67 -13.59 -32.23
CA LYS A 23 4.33 -12.99 -32.18
C LYS A 23 3.79 -13.02 -30.78
N VAL A 24 3.37 -11.86 -30.29
CA VAL A 24 2.75 -11.66 -28.99
C VAL A 24 1.31 -11.23 -29.20
N GLN A 25 0.36 -11.98 -28.65
CA GLN A 25 -1.02 -11.56 -28.57
C GLN A 25 -1.19 -10.69 -27.32
N ASN A 26 -1.40 -9.40 -27.52
CA ASN A 26 -1.67 -8.41 -26.48
C ASN A 26 -3.01 -8.68 -25.77
N TRP A 27 -3.21 -8.07 -24.64
CA TRP A 27 -4.45 -8.24 -23.83
C TRP A 27 -5.71 -7.71 -24.55
N ASP A 28 -5.56 -6.70 -25.42
CA ASP A 28 -6.62 -6.18 -26.30
C ASP A 28 -6.89 -7.07 -27.53
N LYS A 29 -6.24 -8.25 -27.62
CA LYS A 29 -6.34 -9.23 -28.71
C LYS A 29 -5.63 -8.83 -30.01
N THR A 30 -4.97 -7.69 -30.08
CA THR A 30 -4.07 -7.36 -31.19
C THR A 30 -2.82 -8.24 -31.17
N ILE A 31 -2.14 -8.39 -32.30
CA ILE A 31 -0.92 -9.17 -32.40
C ILE A 31 0.25 -8.24 -32.76
N THR A 32 1.24 -8.18 -31.88
CA THR A 32 2.51 -7.51 -32.15
C THR A 32 3.54 -8.52 -32.62
N THR A 33 4.19 -8.23 -33.74
CA THR A 33 5.29 -9.04 -34.26
C THR A 33 6.62 -8.37 -33.94
N ILE A 34 7.47 -9.06 -33.20
CA ILE A 34 8.77 -8.57 -32.73
C ILE A 34 9.87 -9.34 -33.50
N PRO A 35 10.90 -8.67 -34.05
CA PRO A 35 12.05 -9.36 -34.60
C PRO A 35 12.77 -10.19 -33.54
N SER A 36 13.14 -11.45 -33.83
CA SER A 36 13.77 -12.35 -32.83
C SER A 36 15.05 -11.78 -32.22
N TYR A 37 15.83 -11.01 -33.00
CA TYR A 37 17.05 -10.37 -32.51
C TYR A 37 16.77 -9.35 -31.38
N ALA A 38 15.58 -8.75 -31.36
CA ALA A 38 15.22 -7.74 -30.35
C ALA A 38 15.14 -8.36 -28.94
N LEU A 39 14.78 -9.63 -28.82
CA LEU A 39 14.80 -10.36 -27.55
C LEU A 39 16.21 -10.64 -27.02
N ILE A 40 17.24 -10.49 -27.88
CA ILE A 40 18.64 -10.63 -27.49
C ILE A 40 19.25 -9.26 -27.20
N SER A 41 18.89 -8.23 -27.96
CA SER A 41 19.49 -6.89 -27.89
C SER A 41 18.81 -5.94 -26.92
N ASP A 42 17.51 -6.11 -26.67
CA ASP A 42 16.72 -5.23 -25.83
C ASP A 42 16.26 -5.95 -24.54
N SER A 43 16.01 -5.17 -23.49
CA SER A 43 15.45 -5.70 -22.25
C SER A 43 13.94 -5.88 -22.37
N PHE A 44 13.43 -6.94 -21.76
CA PHE A 44 12.00 -7.21 -21.67
C PHE A 44 11.67 -7.80 -20.29
N LYS A 45 10.41 -7.75 -19.89
CA LYS A 45 9.93 -8.47 -18.71
C LYS A 45 9.28 -9.78 -19.11
N ASN A 46 9.69 -10.85 -18.46
CA ASN A 46 9.00 -12.14 -18.51
C ASN A 46 8.21 -12.30 -17.20
N TRP A 47 6.90 -12.39 -17.31
CA TRP A 47 6.00 -12.52 -16.17
C TRP A 47 5.84 -13.95 -15.66
N LYS A 48 6.57 -14.93 -16.23
CA LYS A 48 6.57 -16.31 -15.79
C LYS A 48 6.92 -16.45 -14.31
N GLY A 49 7.93 -15.72 -13.85
CA GLY A 49 8.33 -15.73 -12.44
C GLY A 49 7.21 -15.27 -11.49
N MET A 50 6.39 -14.30 -11.90
CA MET A 50 5.22 -13.90 -11.12
C MET A 50 4.18 -15.01 -11.08
N GLN A 51 3.88 -15.64 -12.22
CA GLN A 51 2.92 -16.76 -12.28
C GLN A 51 3.38 -17.95 -11.44
N GLU A 52 4.66 -18.30 -11.48
CA GLU A 52 5.25 -19.41 -10.73
C GLU A 52 5.36 -19.10 -9.22
N SER A 53 5.49 -17.85 -8.83
CA SER A 53 5.57 -17.44 -7.42
C SER A 53 4.26 -17.61 -6.65
N GLY A 54 3.12 -17.76 -7.34
CA GLY A 54 1.80 -17.88 -6.73
C GLY A 54 1.25 -16.57 -6.17
N GLY A 55 1.99 -15.45 -6.28
CA GLY A 55 1.58 -14.16 -5.73
C GLY A 55 1.71 -13.02 -6.73
N ARG A 56 0.72 -12.11 -6.75
CA ARG A 56 0.77 -10.89 -7.55
C ARG A 56 0.87 -9.67 -6.63
N ARG A 57 1.83 -8.79 -6.93
CA ARG A 57 2.17 -7.66 -6.07
C ARG A 57 1.13 -6.56 -6.10
N ILE A 58 0.67 -6.16 -4.91
CA ILE A 58 0.03 -4.88 -4.65
C ILE A 58 1.13 -3.90 -4.22
N LYS A 59 1.26 -2.79 -4.94
CA LYS A 59 2.15 -1.67 -4.59
C LYS A 59 1.37 -0.39 -4.89
N ARG A 60 0.61 0.07 -3.92
CA ARG A 60 -0.29 1.21 -4.08
C ARG A 60 -0.28 2.09 -2.84
N SER A 61 -0.29 3.40 -3.04
CA SER A 61 -0.27 4.39 -1.96
C SER A 61 -1.62 5.07 -1.79
N ILE A 62 -1.88 5.50 -0.56
CA ILE A 62 -2.87 6.51 -0.23
C ILE A 62 -2.15 7.79 0.18
N LEU A 63 -2.73 8.94 -0.13
CA LEU A 63 -2.23 10.24 0.26
C LEU A 63 -2.99 10.71 1.50
N ILE A 64 -2.24 10.96 2.58
CA ILE A 64 -2.78 11.44 3.85
C ILE A 64 -2.55 12.94 3.94
N ASP A 65 -3.58 13.69 4.32
CA ASP A 65 -3.46 15.11 4.65
C ASP A 65 -2.54 15.27 5.87
N ALA A 66 -1.39 15.90 5.66
CA ALA A 66 -0.39 16.11 6.70
C ALA A 66 -0.92 16.90 7.89
N THR A 67 -1.94 17.76 7.69
CA THR A 67 -2.54 18.56 8.76
C THR A 67 -3.41 17.74 9.71
N SER A 68 -3.79 16.52 9.33
CA SER A 68 -4.53 15.59 10.18
C SER A 68 -3.62 14.76 11.10
N VAL A 69 -2.29 14.84 10.94
CA VAL A 69 -1.35 14.05 11.74
C VAL A 69 -1.10 14.70 13.09
N HIS A 70 -1.30 13.94 14.18
CA HIS A 70 -1.10 14.42 15.54
C HIS A 70 -0.66 13.31 16.51
N PHE A 71 -0.28 13.70 17.73
CA PHE A 71 -0.06 12.76 18.82
C PHE A 71 -1.40 12.33 19.40
N LEU A 72 -1.58 11.03 19.62
CA LEU A 72 -2.80 10.50 20.21
C LEU A 72 -3.05 11.06 21.63
N THR A 73 -4.29 11.44 21.89
CA THR A 73 -4.79 11.74 23.24
C THR A 73 -5.06 10.44 24.02
N GLU A 74 -5.30 10.52 25.31
CA GLU A 74 -5.62 9.33 26.12
C GLU A 74 -6.98 8.73 25.72
N GLU A 75 -7.96 9.59 25.36
CA GLU A 75 -9.28 9.17 24.88
C GLU A 75 -9.17 8.38 23.58
N GLU A 76 -8.38 8.88 22.61
CA GLU A 76 -8.13 8.20 21.35
C GLU A 76 -7.41 6.86 21.54
N LYS A 77 -6.40 6.80 22.41
CA LYS A 77 -5.73 5.54 22.75
C LYS A 77 -6.70 4.51 23.31
N GLN A 78 -7.57 4.92 24.26
CA GLN A 78 -8.57 4.02 24.84
C GLN A 78 -9.61 3.57 23.79
N ALA A 79 -10.00 4.44 22.88
CA ALA A 79 -10.88 4.07 21.78
C ALA A 79 -10.22 3.05 20.83
N LEU A 80 -8.99 3.30 20.43
CA LEU A 80 -8.22 2.43 19.52
C LEU A 80 -7.86 1.07 20.16
N LYS A 81 -7.69 0.98 21.49
CA LYS A 81 -7.47 -0.28 22.21
C LYS A 81 -8.67 -1.24 22.15
N LYS A 82 -9.86 -0.77 21.76
CA LYS A 82 -11.01 -1.65 21.51
C LYS A 82 -10.88 -2.45 20.22
N ALA A 83 -9.99 -2.02 19.31
CA ALA A 83 -9.73 -2.72 18.06
C ALA A 83 -8.81 -3.93 18.32
N GLN A 84 -9.34 -5.14 18.22
CA GLN A 84 -8.66 -6.40 18.55
C GLN A 84 -7.31 -6.56 17.82
N LEU A 85 -7.22 -6.13 16.57
CA LEU A 85 -5.97 -6.20 15.79
C LEU A 85 -4.92 -5.20 16.28
N LEU A 86 -5.33 -4.10 16.89
CA LEU A 86 -4.44 -2.99 17.24
C LEU A 86 -4.03 -3.01 18.72
N GLU A 87 -4.89 -3.53 19.60
CA GLU A 87 -4.66 -3.57 21.05
C GLU A 87 -3.27 -4.09 21.43
N PRO A 88 -2.81 -5.27 20.97
CA PRO A 88 -1.50 -5.81 21.37
C PRO A 88 -0.35 -4.86 21.01
N TYR A 89 -0.43 -4.21 19.85
CA TYR A 89 0.57 -3.25 19.44
C TYR A 89 0.58 -2.00 20.32
N LEU A 90 -0.59 -1.46 20.63
CA LEU A 90 -0.68 -0.26 21.46
C LEU A 90 -0.13 -0.49 22.85
N VAL A 91 -0.46 -1.63 23.45
CA VAL A 91 0.05 -2.02 24.78
C VAL A 91 1.57 -2.14 24.78
N GLU A 92 2.13 -2.90 23.83
CA GLU A 92 3.58 -3.07 23.69
C GLU A 92 4.29 -1.73 23.44
N LYS A 93 3.74 -0.93 22.53
CA LYS A 93 4.35 0.34 22.12
C LYS A 93 4.28 1.41 23.21
N GLU A 94 3.22 1.44 23.99
CA GLU A 94 3.14 2.32 25.17
C GLU A 94 4.16 1.95 26.22
N GLN A 95 4.39 0.64 26.49
CA GLN A 95 5.42 0.18 27.41
C GLN A 95 6.81 0.57 26.92
N GLU A 96 7.12 0.34 25.65
CA GLU A 96 8.41 0.75 25.03
C GLU A 96 8.64 2.25 25.20
N ILE A 97 7.63 3.06 24.86
CA ILE A 97 7.72 4.53 24.92
C ILE A 97 7.86 5.00 26.37
N SER A 98 7.09 4.45 27.29
CA SER A 98 7.17 4.78 28.72
C SER A 98 8.54 4.48 29.28
N SER A 99 9.07 3.28 29.05
CA SER A 99 10.40 2.88 29.50
C SER A 99 11.49 3.79 28.93
N TYR A 100 11.43 4.13 27.66
CA TYR A 100 12.37 5.04 27.02
C TYR A 100 12.31 6.43 27.65
N ASN A 101 11.12 6.99 27.84
CA ASN A 101 10.94 8.32 28.41
C ASN A 101 11.42 8.41 29.86
N GLN A 102 11.16 7.38 30.67
CA GLN A 102 11.64 7.27 32.05
C GLN A 102 13.17 7.19 32.12
N GLN A 103 13.81 6.37 31.29
CA GLN A 103 15.26 6.27 31.19
C GLN A 103 15.94 7.60 30.88
N LYS A 104 15.30 8.42 30.05
CA LYS A 104 15.82 9.74 29.63
C LYS A 104 15.40 10.87 30.55
N HIS A 105 14.59 10.60 31.58
CA HIS A 105 14.07 11.60 32.52
C HIS A 105 13.39 12.79 31.85
N TRP A 106 12.64 12.53 30.74
CA TRP A 106 11.93 13.58 30.02
C TRP A 106 10.77 14.14 30.83
N ASP A 107 10.70 15.49 30.92
CA ASP A 107 9.48 16.16 31.43
C ASP A 107 8.37 16.09 30.39
N LEU A 108 7.44 15.19 30.62
CA LEU A 108 6.31 14.93 29.70
C LEU A 108 5.19 15.96 29.78
N ALA A 109 5.26 16.94 30.70
CA ALA A 109 4.32 18.07 30.72
C ALA A 109 4.47 18.91 29.44
N CYS A 110 5.68 19.00 28.90
CA CYS A 110 5.91 19.58 27.57
C CYS A 110 5.67 18.54 26.47
N ARG A 111 4.72 18.81 25.56
CA ARG A 111 4.30 17.86 24.53
C ARG A 111 5.38 17.47 23.52
N ILE A 112 6.39 18.29 23.31
CA ILE A 112 7.51 17.99 22.42
C ILE A 112 8.61 17.15 23.06
N ASN A 113 8.57 16.97 24.37
CA ASN A 113 9.51 16.13 25.09
C ASN A 113 9.13 14.67 25.01
N GLY A 114 10.15 13.81 24.85
CA GLY A 114 9.99 12.36 24.81
C GLY A 114 9.33 11.85 23.54
N ARG A 115 9.07 10.54 23.54
CA ARG A 115 8.37 9.85 22.45
C ARG A 115 6.89 9.72 22.78
N ARG A 116 6.04 9.76 21.75
CA ARG A 116 4.60 9.61 21.87
C ARG A 116 4.04 8.82 20.69
N LEU A 117 2.89 8.21 20.87
CA LEU A 117 2.13 7.60 19.79
C LEU A 117 1.52 8.67 18.89
N THR A 118 1.49 8.39 17.60
CA THR A 118 0.79 9.22 16.61
C THR A 118 -0.35 8.44 15.97
N ASN A 119 -1.37 9.14 15.50
CA ASN A 119 -2.48 8.54 14.78
C ASN A 119 -2.02 7.83 13.51
N ILE A 120 -1.17 8.45 12.68
CA ILE A 120 -0.64 7.84 11.45
C ILE A 120 0.24 6.61 11.73
N GLY A 121 1.01 6.62 12.82
CA GLY A 121 1.82 5.48 13.24
C GLY A 121 0.96 4.30 13.67
N SER A 122 -0.11 4.57 14.40
CA SER A 122 -1.10 3.56 14.84
C SER A 122 -1.90 3.02 13.65
N PHE A 123 -2.30 3.88 12.72
CA PHE A 123 -2.97 3.49 11.48
C PHE A 123 -2.09 2.55 10.63
N ARG A 124 -0.81 2.89 10.44
CA ARG A 124 0.14 2.05 9.73
C ARG A 124 0.28 0.67 10.38
N ALA A 125 0.38 0.62 11.70
CA ALA A 125 0.46 -0.64 12.44
C ALA A 125 -0.83 -1.46 12.32
N TYR A 126 -1.99 -0.80 12.33
CA TYR A 126 -3.27 -1.45 12.07
C TYR A 126 -3.32 -2.08 10.68
N LEU A 127 -2.98 -1.33 9.64
CA LEU A 127 -3.00 -1.82 8.26
C LEU A 127 -2.08 -3.03 8.07
N GLU A 128 -0.87 -3.00 8.65
CA GLU A 128 0.03 -4.16 8.56
C GLU A 128 -0.59 -5.41 9.19
N ARG A 129 -1.24 -5.28 10.36
CA ARG A 129 -1.92 -6.39 11.01
C ARG A 129 -3.15 -6.87 10.25
N TYR A 130 -3.93 -5.93 9.71
CA TYR A 130 -5.06 -6.25 8.85
C TYR A 130 -4.64 -7.11 7.65
N LEU A 131 -3.58 -6.70 6.96
CA LEU A 131 -3.04 -7.44 5.82
C LEU A 131 -2.49 -8.81 6.22
N ARG A 132 -1.88 -8.94 7.41
CA ARG A 132 -1.40 -10.23 7.93
C ARG A 132 -2.51 -11.20 8.29
N THR A 133 -3.69 -10.73 8.61
CA THR A 133 -4.86 -11.59 8.88
C THR A 133 -5.75 -11.78 7.65
N HIS A 134 -5.47 -11.09 6.55
CA HIS A 134 -6.32 -11.13 5.37
C HIS A 134 -6.14 -12.46 4.60
N PRO A 135 -7.22 -13.22 4.33
CA PRO A 135 -7.13 -14.59 3.77
C PRO A 135 -6.54 -14.63 2.36
N ASN A 136 -6.64 -13.55 1.61
CA ASN A 136 -6.21 -13.48 0.22
C ASN A 136 -4.84 -12.80 0.04
N ILE A 137 -4.10 -12.57 1.14
CA ILE A 137 -2.74 -12.01 1.13
C ILE A 137 -1.73 -13.10 1.46
N HIS A 138 -0.70 -13.20 0.64
CA HIS A 138 0.38 -14.17 0.80
C HIS A 138 1.27 -13.79 1.99
N GLN A 139 1.28 -14.65 3.03
CA GLN A 139 1.94 -14.32 4.30
C GLN A 139 3.45 -14.56 4.29
N ASP A 140 3.96 -15.43 3.41
CA ASP A 140 5.38 -15.75 3.30
C ASP A 140 6.14 -14.81 2.35
N MET A 141 5.44 -13.93 1.64
CA MET A 141 6.05 -12.89 0.81
C MET A 141 6.18 -11.58 1.57
N THR A 142 7.00 -10.67 1.03
CA THR A 142 7.19 -9.33 1.62
C THR A 142 5.86 -8.63 1.82
N LEU A 143 5.58 -8.26 3.07
CA LEU A 143 4.41 -7.50 3.48
C LEU A 143 4.88 -6.35 4.36
N MET A 144 4.55 -5.13 3.98
CA MET A 144 4.81 -3.93 4.77
C MET A 144 3.83 -2.81 4.41
N VAL A 145 3.63 -1.93 5.36
CA VAL A 145 3.01 -0.62 5.16
C VAL A 145 4.05 0.44 5.52
N ARG A 146 4.45 1.25 4.55
CA ARG A 146 5.54 2.21 4.74
C ARG A 146 5.15 3.62 4.34
N GLN A 147 5.75 4.58 5.02
CA GLN A 147 5.66 5.99 4.66
C GLN A 147 6.75 6.30 3.64
N LEU A 148 6.36 6.86 2.50
CA LEU A 148 7.30 7.37 1.50
C LEU A 148 7.63 8.84 1.81
N ALA A 149 8.57 9.41 1.04
CA ALA A 149 8.86 10.83 1.14
C ALA A 149 7.57 11.66 0.91
N PRO A 150 7.34 12.70 1.73
CA PRO A 150 6.19 13.56 1.56
C PRO A 150 6.30 14.36 0.26
N THR A 151 5.15 14.67 -0.32
CA THR A 151 5.03 15.52 -1.52
C THR A 151 4.20 16.74 -1.18
N HIS A 152 4.03 17.66 -2.15
CA HIS A 152 3.09 18.79 -2.01
C HIS A 152 1.62 18.33 -1.85
N ASP A 153 1.30 17.11 -2.28
CA ASP A 153 -0.05 16.56 -2.17
C ASP A 153 -0.30 15.88 -0.80
N GLY A 154 0.73 15.71 0.04
CA GLY A 154 0.59 15.12 1.37
C GLY A 154 1.60 14.01 1.67
N ILE A 155 1.27 13.20 2.68
CA ILE A 155 2.08 12.06 3.12
C ILE A 155 1.63 10.79 2.41
N SER A 156 2.51 10.21 1.61
CA SER A 156 2.23 8.96 0.90
C SER A 156 2.46 7.76 1.82
N LEU A 157 1.41 7.00 2.09
CA LEU A 157 1.47 5.72 2.83
C LEU A 157 1.26 4.58 1.84
N GLU A 158 2.31 3.81 1.58
CA GLU A 158 2.32 2.72 0.60
C GLU A 158 2.01 1.38 1.25
N VAL A 159 1.02 0.70 0.71
CA VAL A 159 0.75 -0.72 0.94
C VAL A 159 1.59 -1.54 -0.05
N TYR A 160 2.42 -2.42 0.48
CA TYR A 160 3.25 -3.33 -0.31
C TYR A 160 3.03 -4.75 0.20
N CYS A 161 2.37 -5.56 -0.60
CA CYS A 161 2.09 -6.96 -0.27
C CYS A 161 1.84 -7.76 -1.56
N PHE A 162 1.56 -9.06 -1.41
CA PHE A 162 1.24 -9.94 -2.53
C PHE A 162 -0.08 -10.64 -2.26
N THR A 163 -0.96 -10.71 -3.25
CA THR A 163 -2.16 -11.56 -3.19
C THR A 163 -1.77 -13.04 -3.28
N SER A 164 -2.58 -13.92 -2.73
CA SER A 164 -2.39 -15.39 -2.83
C SER A 164 -2.90 -15.97 -4.16
N THR A 165 -3.06 -15.12 -5.17
CA THR A 165 -3.47 -15.49 -6.53
C THR A 165 -2.76 -14.63 -7.56
N THR A 166 -2.52 -15.20 -8.74
CA THR A 166 -1.97 -14.48 -9.90
C THR A 166 -3.05 -14.14 -10.93
N VAL A 167 -4.29 -14.63 -10.76
CA VAL A 167 -5.42 -14.38 -11.65
C VAL A 167 -5.80 -12.90 -11.60
N TRP A 168 -5.76 -12.22 -12.74
CA TRP A 168 -5.92 -10.76 -12.79
C TRP A 168 -7.24 -10.27 -12.20
N VAL A 169 -8.36 -10.85 -12.60
CA VAL A 169 -9.68 -10.42 -12.13
C VAL A 169 -9.80 -10.54 -10.60
N GLU A 170 -9.31 -11.65 -10.02
CA GLU A 170 -9.30 -11.86 -8.58
C GLU A 170 -8.35 -10.89 -7.87
N TYR A 171 -7.18 -10.65 -8.45
CA TYR A 171 -6.23 -9.67 -7.95
C TYR A 171 -6.86 -8.28 -7.84
N GLU A 172 -7.53 -7.80 -8.90
CA GLU A 172 -8.18 -6.48 -8.90
C GLU A 172 -9.30 -6.40 -7.88
N ARG A 173 -10.10 -7.47 -7.73
CA ARG A 173 -11.15 -7.57 -6.71
C ARG A 173 -10.55 -7.46 -5.30
N ILE A 174 -9.53 -8.27 -5.00
CA ILE A 174 -8.86 -8.26 -3.69
C ILE A 174 -8.25 -6.89 -3.40
N GLN A 175 -7.57 -6.30 -4.37
CA GLN A 175 -6.98 -4.97 -4.21
C GLN A 175 -8.05 -3.91 -3.94
N SER A 176 -9.16 -3.95 -4.65
CA SER A 176 -10.27 -3.01 -4.45
C SER A 176 -10.89 -3.17 -3.06
N ASP A 177 -11.21 -4.40 -2.63
CA ASP A 177 -11.76 -4.67 -1.30
C ASP A 177 -10.86 -4.14 -0.17
N ILE A 178 -9.53 -4.32 -0.32
CA ILE A 178 -8.55 -3.83 0.66
C ILE A 178 -8.55 -2.29 0.70
N PHE A 179 -8.55 -1.62 -0.45
CA PHE A 179 -8.50 -0.16 -0.49
C PHE A 179 -9.82 0.48 -0.08
N ASP A 180 -10.97 -0.14 -0.36
CA ASP A 180 -12.27 0.29 0.16
C ASP A 180 -12.27 0.26 1.70
N HIS A 181 -11.75 -0.82 2.30
CA HIS A 181 -11.60 -0.92 3.75
C HIS A 181 -10.65 0.16 4.29
N ILE A 182 -9.50 0.39 3.65
CA ILE A 182 -8.52 1.40 4.04
C ILE A 182 -9.15 2.79 4.09
N TYR A 183 -9.88 3.18 3.04
CA TYR A 183 -10.55 4.48 3.00
C TYR A 183 -11.68 4.61 4.03
N ALA A 184 -12.43 3.53 4.27
CA ALA A 184 -13.53 3.54 5.23
C ALA A 184 -13.05 3.63 6.69
N VAL A 185 -11.90 3.01 7.01
CA VAL A 185 -11.39 2.98 8.39
C VAL A 185 -10.51 4.19 8.75
N LEU A 186 -10.04 4.92 7.76
CA LEU A 186 -9.11 6.05 7.94
C LEU A 186 -9.64 7.13 8.91
N PRO A 187 -10.94 7.53 8.87
CA PRO A 187 -11.51 8.48 9.82
C PRO A 187 -11.49 8.00 11.28
N GLU A 188 -11.50 6.69 11.55
CA GLU A 188 -11.42 6.14 12.90
C GLU A 188 -10.08 6.46 13.59
N PHE A 189 -9.09 6.87 12.82
CA PHE A 189 -7.79 7.36 13.29
C PHE A 189 -7.66 8.88 13.23
N ASP A 190 -8.78 9.60 13.04
CA ASP A 190 -8.80 11.05 12.80
C ASP A 190 -7.83 11.50 11.69
N LEU A 191 -7.69 10.66 10.68
CA LEU A 191 -6.90 10.92 9.48
C LEU A 191 -7.79 11.29 8.30
N ARG A 192 -7.31 12.16 7.45
CA ARG A 192 -7.99 12.59 6.22
C ARG A 192 -7.16 12.24 4.99
N VAL A 193 -7.88 11.86 3.92
CA VAL A 193 -7.25 11.73 2.59
C VAL A 193 -6.90 13.13 2.08
N SER A 194 -5.68 13.28 1.56
CA SER A 194 -5.33 14.50 0.83
C SER A 194 -5.99 14.49 -0.54
N GLN A 195 -6.80 15.47 -0.82
CA GLN A 195 -7.47 15.67 -2.11
C GLN A 195 -7.64 17.16 -2.40
N ALA A 196 -7.72 17.52 -3.66
CA ALA A 196 -8.03 18.89 -4.05
C ALA A 196 -9.43 19.29 -3.51
N PRO A 197 -9.64 20.55 -3.11
CA PRO A 197 -10.94 21.03 -2.66
C PRO A 197 -12.03 20.72 -3.68
N THR A 198 -13.13 20.17 -3.19
CA THR A 198 -14.32 19.85 -3.99
C THR A 198 -15.33 20.99 -3.96
N GLY A 199 -16.32 20.95 -4.85
CA GLY A 199 -17.43 21.92 -4.82
C GLY A 199 -18.22 21.89 -3.50
N ASN A 200 -18.19 20.80 -2.74
CA ASN A 200 -18.84 20.71 -1.43
C ASN A 200 -18.06 21.48 -0.37
N ASP A 201 -16.73 21.47 -0.41
CA ASP A 201 -15.89 22.22 0.53
C ASP A 201 -16.15 23.73 0.38
N PHE A 202 -16.32 24.21 -0.86
CA PHE A 202 -16.67 25.60 -1.12
C PHE A 202 -18.12 25.97 -0.72
N ARG A 203 -19.05 25.01 -0.70
CA ARG A 203 -20.41 25.25 -0.20
C ARG A 203 -20.43 25.38 1.31
N ALA A 204 -19.66 24.54 2.03
CA ALA A 204 -19.54 24.60 3.48
C ALA A 204 -18.91 25.90 4.01
N LEU A 205 -18.27 26.70 3.16
CA LEU A 205 -17.76 28.04 3.51
C LEU A 205 -18.82 29.15 3.40
N ARG A 206 -20.03 28.84 2.90
CA ARG A 206 -21.11 29.81 2.71
C ARG A 206 -22.19 29.74 3.78
N ASP A 207 -22.19 28.70 4.56
CA ASP A 207 -23.07 28.45 5.72
C ASP A 207 -22.32 28.80 7.03
#